data_5a3eb1b650de07b85f51547c0b86c76c
#
_entry.id   5a3eb1b650de07b85f51547c0b86c76c
#
_cell.length_a   1.000
_cell.length_b   1.000
_cell.length_c   1.000
_cell.angle_alpha   90.00
_cell.angle_beta   90.00
_cell.angle_gamma   90.00
#
_symmetry.space_group_name_H-M   'P 1'
#
loop_
_entity.id
_entity.type
_entity.pdbx_description
1 polymer ?
#
loop_
_entity_poly.entity_id
_entity_poly.type
_entity_poly.pdbx_seq_one_letter_code
_entity_poly.pdbx_strand_id
1 'polypeptide(L)'
;MPWIQMKINTTGAQAEELGDALIENGAVSVTFQDTHDNPVFEPLPGETLLWGDTDAIGLFDAETDMDLVVIGLEACPLLGSGFAHKIEQIEDKDWEREWMVNFHPMRFGQRLWICPSWRDVPDPEAVNVMLDPGLAFGTGTHPTTSMCLTWLDGLDLQGKTVIDFGCGSGILAIAALKLGAASAIGIDIDPQAIQASRDNAERNGVSERLSLYLPHEQPENLSADVVVANILAGPLRELAPLISVLPVKGGSLGLSGVLASQADSVCEAYQQLFTLDPVAEKEEWCRITGIKA
;
A
#
# COMPACT_ATOMS: atom_id res chain seq x y z
N MET A 1 9.18 -27.31 4.42
CA MET A 1 10.49 -27.77 4.92
C MET A 1 11.19 -26.58 5.54
N PRO A 2 11.99 -26.72 6.60
CA PRO A 2 12.71 -25.58 7.15
C PRO A 2 13.70 -25.04 6.10
N TRP A 3 14.00 -23.75 6.19
CA TRP A 3 14.99 -23.08 5.34
C TRP A 3 16.14 -22.57 6.19
N ILE A 4 17.28 -22.30 5.59
CA ILE A 4 18.40 -21.62 6.24
C ILE A 4 18.57 -20.26 5.59
N GLN A 5 18.67 -19.22 6.40
CA GLN A 5 18.94 -17.86 5.98
C GLN A 5 20.36 -17.48 6.39
N MET A 6 21.14 -16.94 5.45
CA MET A 6 22.42 -16.30 5.74
C MET A 6 22.31 -14.81 5.45
N LYS A 7 22.62 -13.99 6.45
CA LYS A 7 22.60 -12.53 6.37
C LYS A 7 24.03 -11.99 6.43
N ILE A 8 24.37 -11.15 5.46
CA ILE A 8 25.69 -10.51 5.35
C ILE A 8 25.47 -9.02 5.15
N ASN A 9 26.04 -8.18 6.02
CA ASN A 9 26.00 -6.74 5.86
C ASN A 9 27.00 -6.30 4.77
N THR A 10 26.59 -5.38 3.92
CA THR A 10 27.35 -4.82 2.81
C THR A 10 26.91 -3.39 2.51
N THR A 11 27.51 -2.78 1.48
CA THR A 11 27.06 -1.48 0.96
C THR A 11 26.11 -1.68 -0.23
N GLY A 12 25.21 -0.71 -0.47
CA GLY A 12 24.32 -0.76 -1.63
C GLY A 12 25.07 -0.93 -2.96
N ALA A 13 26.26 -0.36 -3.09
CA ALA A 13 27.10 -0.49 -4.29
C ALA A 13 27.66 -1.90 -4.53
N GLN A 14 27.76 -2.72 -3.48
CA GLN A 14 28.31 -4.07 -3.53
C GLN A 14 27.22 -5.16 -3.37
N ALA A 15 25.99 -4.76 -3.10
CA ALA A 15 24.92 -5.68 -2.76
C ALA A 15 24.61 -6.66 -3.89
N GLU A 16 24.51 -6.17 -5.14
CA GLU A 16 24.24 -7.05 -6.29
C GLU A 16 25.35 -8.07 -6.52
N GLU A 17 26.63 -7.66 -6.49
CA GLU A 17 27.75 -8.56 -6.65
C GLU A 17 27.82 -9.61 -5.52
N LEU A 18 27.49 -9.22 -4.29
CA LEU A 18 27.39 -10.14 -3.16
C LEU A 18 26.18 -11.08 -3.31
N GLY A 19 25.07 -10.58 -3.86
CA GLY A 19 23.90 -11.39 -4.18
C GLY A 19 24.23 -12.49 -5.19
N ASP A 20 24.96 -12.16 -6.25
CA ASP A 20 25.44 -13.11 -7.25
C ASP A 20 26.34 -14.17 -6.59
N ALA A 21 27.26 -13.74 -5.73
CA ALA A 21 28.13 -14.67 -4.99
C ALA A 21 27.33 -15.63 -4.08
N LEU A 22 26.25 -15.16 -3.44
CA LEU A 22 25.36 -16.02 -2.65
C LEU A 22 24.65 -17.06 -3.53
N ILE A 23 24.14 -16.66 -4.69
CA ILE A 23 23.50 -17.57 -5.66
C ILE A 23 24.52 -18.63 -6.17
N GLU A 24 25.73 -18.20 -6.54
CA GLU A 24 26.79 -19.10 -7.00
C GLU A 24 27.17 -20.13 -5.93
N ASN A 25 27.03 -19.79 -4.65
CA ASN A 25 27.28 -20.68 -3.52
C ASN A 25 26.01 -21.43 -3.04
N GLY A 26 24.95 -21.47 -3.84
CA GLY A 26 23.79 -22.34 -3.64
C GLY A 26 22.58 -21.69 -2.98
N ALA A 27 22.53 -20.37 -2.84
CA ALA A 27 21.32 -19.70 -2.42
C ALA A 27 20.22 -19.86 -3.49
N VAL A 28 19.01 -20.23 -3.09
CA VAL A 28 17.84 -20.36 -3.99
C VAL A 28 17.21 -19.02 -4.30
N SER A 29 17.42 -18.04 -3.42
CA SER A 29 17.02 -16.65 -3.64
C SER A 29 17.88 -15.72 -2.79
N VAL A 30 17.97 -14.45 -3.21
CA VAL A 30 18.60 -13.38 -2.45
C VAL A 30 17.63 -12.22 -2.32
N THR A 31 17.59 -11.64 -1.12
CA THR A 31 16.81 -10.45 -0.79
C THR A 31 17.76 -9.38 -0.23
N PHE A 32 17.54 -8.12 -0.60
CA PHE A 32 18.25 -6.99 -0.03
C PHE A 32 17.33 -6.24 0.93
N GLN A 33 17.87 -5.88 2.11
CA GLN A 33 17.14 -5.18 3.14
C GLN A 33 18.01 -4.06 3.70
N ASP A 34 17.41 -2.93 4.07
CA ASP A 34 18.13 -1.91 4.83
C ASP A 34 18.55 -2.43 6.21
N THR A 35 19.78 -2.15 6.60
CA THR A 35 20.29 -2.54 7.91
C THR A 35 19.66 -1.73 9.05
N HIS A 36 19.19 -0.51 8.75
CA HIS A 36 18.72 0.48 9.74
C HIS A 36 17.22 0.81 9.61
N ASP A 37 16.48 0.08 8.75
CA ASP A 37 15.06 0.32 8.49
C ASP A 37 14.75 1.74 8.00
N ASN A 38 15.63 2.28 7.12
CA ASN A 38 15.39 3.56 6.44
C ASN A 38 14.50 3.32 5.21
N PRO A 39 13.27 3.83 5.19
CA PRO A 39 12.36 3.54 4.09
C PRO A 39 12.80 4.24 2.79
N VAL A 40 12.67 3.52 1.67
CA VAL A 40 12.74 4.10 0.32
C VAL A 40 11.31 4.18 -0.22
N PHE A 41 10.77 5.41 -0.32
CA PHE A 41 9.35 5.58 -0.60
C PHE A 41 8.98 5.68 -2.08
N GLU A 42 9.81 6.30 -2.91
CA GLU A 42 9.54 6.51 -4.33
C GLU A 42 10.83 6.46 -5.16
N PRO A 43 11.35 5.27 -5.54
CA PRO A 43 12.41 5.21 -6.53
C PRO A 43 11.88 5.71 -7.89
N LEU A 44 12.73 6.37 -8.68
CA LEU A 44 12.37 6.72 -10.05
C LEU A 44 12.15 5.44 -10.89
N PRO A 45 11.28 5.46 -11.90
CA PRO A 45 11.07 4.30 -12.75
C PRO A 45 12.38 3.79 -13.35
N GLY A 46 12.72 2.53 -13.02
CA GLY A 46 13.96 1.87 -13.46
C GLY A 46 15.17 2.06 -12.53
N GLU A 47 15.04 2.77 -11.42
CA GLU A 47 16.05 2.82 -10.37
C GLU A 47 15.80 1.73 -9.32
N THR A 48 16.81 0.93 -9.05
CA THR A 48 16.87 0.08 -7.86
C THR A 48 17.74 0.80 -6.84
N LEU A 49 17.10 1.60 -5.99
CA LEU A 49 17.82 2.27 -4.90
C LEU A 49 18.09 1.25 -3.80
N LEU A 50 19.36 0.93 -3.59
CA LEU A 50 19.80 0.17 -2.42
C LEU A 50 20.34 1.15 -1.38
N TRP A 51 20.16 0.80 -0.11
CA TRP A 51 20.60 1.63 1.01
C TRP A 51 22.14 1.67 1.13
N GLY A 52 22.66 2.72 1.78
CA GLY A 52 24.10 2.84 2.02
C GLY A 52 24.66 1.65 2.80
N ASP A 53 23.92 1.22 3.85
CA ASP A 53 24.15 0.00 4.59
C ASP A 53 23.01 -0.99 4.24
N THR A 54 23.38 -2.07 3.57
CA THR A 54 22.43 -3.06 3.03
C THR A 54 22.78 -4.45 3.59
N ASP A 55 21.78 -5.19 4.00
CA ASP A 55 21.90 -6.59 4.32
C ASP A 55 21.54 -7.45 3.10
N ALA A 56 22.49 -8.21 2.59
CA ALA A 56 22.24 -9.24 1.60
C ALA A 56 21.87 -10.54 2.33
N ILE A 57 20.70 -11.07 2.00
CA ILE A 57 20.09 -12.22 2.69
C ILE A 57 19.91 -13.33 1.67
N GLY A 58 20.75 -14.37 1.78
CA GLY A 58 20.63 -15.60 0.98
C GLY A 58 19.75 -16.62 1.67
N LEU A 59 18.83 -17.24 0.92
CA LEU A 59 17.98 -18.33 1.38
C LEU A 59 18.52 -19.66 0.82
N PHE A 60 18.67 -20.66 1.66
CA PHE A 60 19.23 -21.97 1.33
C PHE A 60 18.30 -23.09 1.79
N ASP A 61 18.34 -24.22 1.09
CA ASP A 61 17.66 -25.44 1.56
C ASP A 61 18.19 -25.89 2.93
N ALA A 62 17.31 -26.51 3.73
CA ALA A 62 17.64 -26.95 5.08
C ALA A 62 18.80 -27.98 5.14
N GLU A 63 19.05 -28.70 4.05
CA GLU A 63 20.09 -29.71 3.95
C GLU A 63 21.42 -29.14 3.42
N THR A 64 21.48 -27.84 3.14
CA THR A 64 22.70 -27.19 2.65
C THR A 64 23.78 -27.18 3.72
N ASP A 65 24.98 -27.62 3.34
CA ASP A 65 26.16 -27.54 4.19
C ASP A 65 26.68 -26.10 4.23
N MET A 66 26.29 -25.37 5.26
CA MET A 66 26.63 -23.95 5.41
C MET A 66 28.12 -23.71 5.63
N ASP A 67 28.88 -24.68 6.10
CA ASP A 67 30.35 -24.56 6.23
C ASP A 67 30.99 -24.49 4.84
N LEU A 68 30.50 -25.28 3.87
CA LEU A 68 30.94 -25.20 2.48
C LEU A 68 30.54 -23.86 1.82
N VAL A 69 29.35 -23.32 2.12
CA VAL A 69 28.92 -22.02 1.65
C VAL A 69 29.86 -20.91 2.17
N VAL A 70 30.18 -20.92 3.46
CA VAL A 70 31.11 -19.95 4.07
C VAL A 70 32.49 -20.02 3.41
N ILE A 71 33.03 -21.23 3.22
CA ILE A 71 34.32 -21.43 2.53
C ILE A 71 34.27 -20.88 1.10
N GLY A 72 33.19 -21.15 0.36
CA GLY A 72 33.02 -20.63 -0.99
C GLY A 72 32.97 -19.12 -1.03
N LEU A 73 32.23 -18.48 -0.09
CA LEU A 73 32.12 -17.03 0.03
C LEU A 73 33.42 -16.36 0.48
N GLU A 74 34.28 -17.02 1.25
CA GLU A 74 35.63 -16.49 1.59
C GLU A 74 36.52 -16.26 0.35
N ALA A 75 36.22 -16.91 -0.76
CA ALA A 75 36.89 -16.70 -2.03
C ALA A 75 36.35 -15.44 -2.80
N CYS A 76 35.22 -14.88 -2.38
CA CYS A 76 34.67 -13.68 -2.96
C CYS A 76 35.56 -12.46 -2.64
N PRO A 77 35.96 -11.64 -3.64
CA PRO A 77 36.81 -10.47 -3.43
C PRO A 77 36.21 -9.40 -2.50
N LEU A 78 34.87 -9.37 -2.39
CA LEU A 78 34.14 -8.44 -1.52
C LEU A 78 34.21 -8.83 -0.04
N LEU A 79 34.43 -10.10 0.23
CA LEU A 79 34.48 -10.67 1.56
C LEU A 79 35.93 -11.06 1.87
N GLY A 80 36.29 -11.25 3.02
CA GLY A 80 37.59 -11.76 3.42
C GLY A 80 37.44 -13.01 4.26
N SER A 81 38.54 -13.68 4.56
CA SER A 81 38.50 -14.79 5.52
C SER A 81 37.94 -14.31 6.86
N GLY A 82 36.95 -15.02 7.37
CA GLY A 82 36.29 -14.69 8.63
C GLY A 82 35.33 -13.50 8.55
N PHE A 83 34.73 -13.22 7.38
CA PHE A 83 33.72 -12.17 7.23
C PHE A 83 32.55 -12.35 8.20
N ALA A 84 31.97 -11.24 8.65
CA ALA A 84 30.85 -11.25 9.57
C ALA A 84 29.56 -11.71 8.86
N HIS A 85 28.93 -12.73 9.37
CA HIS A 85 27.67 -13.23 8.86
C HIS A 85 26.79 -13.76 9.99
N LYS A 86 25.49 -13.89 9.73
CA LYS A 86 24.53 -14.50 10.64
C LYS A 86 23.79 -15.60 9.90
N ILE A 87 23.78 -16.81 10.47
CA ILE A 87 23.01 -17.96 9.94
C ILE A 87 21.87 -18.23 10.90
N GLU A 88 20.65 -18.30 10.36
CA GLU A 88 19.44 -18.60 11.12
C GLU A 88 18.62 -19.65 10.39
N GLN A 89 18.07 -20.59 11.14
CA GLN A 89 17.11 -21.54 10.61
C GLN A 89 15.73 -20.90 10.64
N ILE A 90 15.05 -20.87 9.47
CA ILE A 90 13.70 -20.38 9.33
C ILE A 90 12.77 -21.59 9.28
N GLU A 91 11.83 -21.65 10.21
CA GLU A 91 10.76 -22.63 10.15
C GLU A 91 9.85 -22.33 8.96
N ASP A 92 9.44 -23.37 8.26
CA ASP A 92 8.43 -23.28 7.21
C ASP A 92 7.07 -23.00 7.89
N LYS A 93 6.77 -21.73 8.04
CA LYS A 93 5.51 -21.28 8.60
C LYS A 93 4.53 -21.02 7.47
N ASP A 94 3.28 -21.31 7.73
CA ASP A 94 2.18 -20.88 6.87
C ASP A 94 2.02 -19.34 6.97
N TRP A 95 2.89 -18.64 6.22
CA TRP A 95 2.93 -17.18 6.21
C TRP A 95 1.59 -16.56 5.82
N GLU A 96 0.77 -17.30 5.05
CA GLU A 96 -0.57 -16.86 4.68
C GLU A 96 -1.50 -16.79 5.89
N ARG A 97 -1.24 -17.52 6.96
CA ARG A 97 -2.06 -17.54 8.17
C ARG A 97 -1.49 -16.71 9.31
N GLU A 98 -0.19 -16.49 9.36
CA GLU A 98 0.43 -15.78 10.49
C GLU A 98 -0.05 -14.32 10.59
N TRP A 99 -0.21 -13.62 9.48
CA TRP A 99 -0.78 -12.28 9.47
C TRP A 99 -2.28 -12.25 9.81
N MET A 100 -3.04 -13.34 9.50
CA MET A 100 -4.46 -13.45 9.84
C MET A 100 -4.69 -13.42 11.36
N VAL A 101 -3.76 -13.97 12.15
CA VAL A 101 -3.85 -13.99 13.62
C VAL A 101 -3.81 -12.56 14.18
N ASN A 102 -3.01 -11.70 13.57
CA ASN A 102 -2.77 -10.32 14.01
C ASN A 102 -3.74 -9.30 13.39
N PHE A 103 -4.54 -9.70 12.37
CA PHE A 103 -5.50 -8.80 11.77
C PHE A 103 -6.82 -8.83 12.55
N HIS A 104 -7.13 -7.71 13.19
CA HIS A 104 -8.33 -7.53 14.03
C HIS A 104 -9.26 -6.49 13.43
N PRO A 105 -10.57 -6.51 13.78
CA PRO A 105 -11.46 -5.41 13.42
C PRO A 105 -10.91 -4.07 13.91
N MET A 106 -10.91 -3.08 13.02
CA MET A 106 -10.37 -1.75 13.28
C MET A 106 -11.46 -0.69 13.10
N ARG A 107 -11.52 0.26 14.02
CA ARG A 107 -12.47 1.38 13.95
C ARG A 107 -11.80 2.62 13.34
N PHE A 108 -12.52 3.27 12.43
CA PHE A 108 -12.13 4.52 11.80
C PHE A 108 -13.23 5.57 12.01
N GLY A 109 -12.86 6.70 12.57
CA GLY A 109 -13.84 7.73 12.94
C GLY A 109 -14.80 7.26 14.03
N GLN A 110 -16.10 7.54 13.85
CA GLN A 110 -17.12 7.26 14.86
C GLN A 110 -17.99 6.05 14.56
N ARG A 111 -18.26 5.76 13.28
CA ARG A 111 -19.26 4.78 12.82
C ARG A 111 -18.65 3.61 12.07
N LEU A 112 -17.49 3.81 11.41
CA LEU A 112 -16.94 2.87 10.45
C LEU A 112 -16.00 1.86 11.11
N TRP A 113 -16.20 0.57 10.76
CA TRP A 113 -15.31 -0.52 11.09
C TRP A 113 -14.86 -1.25 9.83
N ILE A 114 -13.61 -1.67 9.80
CA ILE A 114 -13.08 -2.62 8.83
C ILE A 114 -12.86 -3.94 9.56
N CYS A 115 -13.53 -4.98 9.10
CA CYS A 115 -13.56 -6.27 9.77
C CYS A 115 -13.11 -7.39 8.81
N PRO A 116 -12.16 -8.25 9.19
CA PRO A 116 -11.86 -9.44 8.41
C PRO A 116 -13.00 -10.47 8.54
N SER A 117 -13.20 -11.28 7.47
CA SER A 117 -14.34 -12.22 7.40
C SER A 117 -14.28 -13.35 8.44
N TRP A 118 -13.12 -13.63 9.00
CA TRP A 118 -12.89 -14.68 10.02
C TRP A 118 -13.00 -14.18 11.48
N ARG A 119 -13.39 -12.94 11.68
CA ARG A 119 -13.62 -12.37 13.01
C ARG A 119 -15.05 -11.91 13.18
N ASP A 120 -15.55 -11.99 14.39
CA ASP A 120 -16.84 -11.42 14.74
C ASP A 120 -16.80 -9.88 14.65
N VAL A 121 -17.89 -9.31 14.19
CA VAL A 121 -18.08 -7.86 14.11
C VAL A 121 -18.25 -7.30 15.52
N PRO A 122 -17.41 -6.35 15.96
CA PRO A 122 -17.46 -5.82 17.33
C PRO A 122 -18.75 -5.05 17.67
N ASP A 123 -19.30 -4.37 16.66
CA ASP A 123 -20.54 -3.58 16.79
C ASP A 123 -21.42 -3.80 15.55
N PRO A 124 -22.43 -4.68 15.65
CA PRO A 124 -23.32 -4.97 14.53
C PRO A 124 -24.18 -3.78 14.06
N GLU A 125 -24.40 -2.79 14.93
CA GLU A 125 -25.17 -1.58 14.61
C GLU A 125 -24.33 -0.50 13.90
N ALA A 126 -23.01 -0.63 13.93
CA ALA A 126 -22.09 0.26 13.25
C ALA A 126 -22.01 -0.03 11.73
N VAL A 127 -21.36 0.85 11.01
CA VAL A 127 -21.05 0.64 9.58
C VAL A 127 -19.86 -0.31 9.45
N ASN A 128 -20.13 -1.55 9.08
CA ASN A 128 -19.12 -2.58 8.97
C ASN A 128 -18.78 -2.87 7.51
N VAL A 129 -17.51 -2.80 7.16
CA VAL A 129 -16.95 -3.21 5.88
C VAL A 129 -16.16 -4.50 6.10
N MET A 130 -16.56 -5.56 5.44
CA MET A 130 -15.88 -6.84 5.46
C MET A 130 -14.73 -6.80 4.44
N LEU A 131 -13.51 -6.88 4.92
CA LEU A 131 -12.32 -6.83 4.06
C LEU A 131 -11.28 -7.81 4.55
N ASP A 132 -10.90 -8.73 3.66
CA ASP A 132 -9.78 -9.62 3.88
C ASP A 132 -8.55 -9.06 3.17
N PRO A 133 -7.41 -8.93 3.86
CA PRO A 133 -6.16 -8.60 3.19
C PRO A 133 -5.85 -9.62 2.09
N GLY A 134 -5.49 -9.11 0.93
CA GLY A 134 -5.20 -9.90 -0.27
C GLY A 134 -4.00 -9.31 -1.01
N LEU A 135 -3.84 -9.64 -2.28
CA LEU A 135 -2.75 -9.15 -3.13
C LEU A 135 -2.90 -7.67 -3.51
N ALA A 136 -4.13 -7.11 -3.45
CA ALA A 136 -4.36 -5.71 -3.75
C ALA A 136 -4.04 -4.82 -2.54
N PHE A 137 -3.47 -3.62 -2.80
CA PHE A 137 -3.20 -2.61 -1.77
C PHE A 137 -4.49 -2.11 -1.12
N GLY A 138 -4.41 -1.72 0.16
CA GLY A 138 -5.53 -1.13 0.90
C GLY A 138 -6.19 -2.10 1.88
N THR A 139 -5.45 -2.49 2.92
CA THR A 139 -5.98 -3.32 4.04
C THR A 139 -6.58 -2.50 5.18
N GLY A 140 -6.47 -1.17 5.12
CA GLY A 140 -6.88 -0.27 6.20
C GLY A 140 -5.81 0.00 7.27
N THR A 141 -4.79 -0.84 7.38
CA THR A 141 -3.74 -0.71 8.42
C THR A 141 -2.79 0.44 8.15
N HIS A 142 -2.55 0.78 6.88
CA HIS A 142 -1.63 1.84 6.50
C HIS A 142 -2.16 3.22 6.95
N PRO A 143 -1.31 4.13 7.47
CA PRO A 143 -1.71 5.47 7.92
C PRO A 143 -2.54 6.25 6.90
N THR A 144 -2.16 6.20 5.62
CA THR A 144 -2.86 6.90 4.52
C THR A 144 -4.29 6.41 4.33
N THR A 145 -4.51 5.10 4.29
CA THR A 145 -5.85 4.50 4.20
C THR A 145 -6.68 4.83 5.44
N SER A 146 -6.07 4.75 6.62
CA SER A 146 -6.69 5.12 7.91
C SER A 146 -7.19 6.56 7.92
N MET A 147 -6.38 7.51 7.41
CA MET A 147 -6.77 8.91 7.33
C MET A 147 -7.90 9.16 6.33
N CYS A 148 -7.90 8.46 5.19
CA CYS A 148 -9.00 8.54 4.20
C CYS A 148 -10.30 7.97 4.75
N LEU A 149 -10.26 6.79 5.39
CA LEU A 149 -11.45 6.17 6.02
C LEU A 149 -12.04 7.06 7.12
N THR A 150 -11.19 7.63 7.97
CA THR A 150 -11.62 8.55 9.03
C THR A 150 -12.25 9.83 8.45
N TRP A 151 -11.71 10.35 7.35
CA TRP A 151 -12.27 11.49 6.65
C TRP A 151 -13.63 11.18 6.02
N LEU A 152 -13.77 10.05 5.32
CA LEU A 152 -15.03 9.61 4.74
C LEU A 152 -16.12 9.41 5.81
N ASP A 153 -15.76 8.85 6.98
CA ASP A 153 -16.69 8.70 8.11
C ASP A 153 -17.21 10.05 8.63
N GLY A 154 -16.38 11.10 8.56
CA GLY A 154 -16.75 12.45 8.96
C GLY A 154 -17.63 13.22 7.97
N LEU A 155 -17.78 12.73 6.73
CA LEU A 155 -18.60 13.38 5.70
C LEU A 155 -20.07 12.94 5.78
N ASP A 156 -20.96 13.84 5.34
CA ASP A 156 -22.33 13.46 4.99
C ASP A 156 -22.33 12.90 3.56
N LEU A 157 -22.31 11.57 3.46
CA LEU A 157 -22.31 10.86 2.20
C LEU A 157 -23.71 10.43 1.73
N GLN A 158 -24.76 10.76 2.49
CA GLN A 158 -26.11 10.33 2.14
C GLN A 158 -26.52 10.82 0.76
N GLY A 159 -26.78 9.90 -0.16
CA GLY A 159 -27.19 10.17 -1.52
C GLY A 159 -26.11 10.74 -2.44
N LYS A 160 -24.86 10.84 -1.98
CA LYS A 160 -23.73 11.36 -2.73
C LYS A 160 -23.15 10.36 -3.72
N THR A 161 -22.47 10.87 -4.75
CA THR A 161 -21.63 10.11 -5.66
C THR A 161 -20.17 10.23 -5.24
N VAL A 162 -19.42 9.12 -5.31
CA VAL A 162 -18.01 9.05 -4.90
C VAL A 162 -17.15 8.48 -6.02
N ILE A 163 -15.99 9.06 -6.27
CA ILE A 163 -14.95 8.47 -7.10
C ILE A 163 -13.75 8.11 -6.21
N ASP A 164 -13.30 6.86 -6.31
CA ASP A 164 -12.08 6.34 -5.70
C ASP A 164 -11.04 6.13 -6.82
N PHE A 165 -10.09 7.04 -6.91
CA PHE A 165 -9.08 7.07 -7.95
C PHE A 165 -7.80 6.39 -7.47
N GLY A 166 -7.45 5.25 -8.07
CA GLY A 166 -6.48 4.29 -7.54
C GLY A 166 -7.14 3.43 -6.46
N CYS A 167 -8.22 2.74 -6.81
CA CYS A 167 -9.11 2.12 -5.81
C CYS A 167 -8.51 0.89 -5.10
N GLY A 168 -7.51 0.24 -5.68
CA GLY A 168 -6.85 -0.93 -5.08
C GLY A 168 -7.84 -2.03 -4.71
N SER A 169 -7.96 -2.32 -3.42
CA SER A 169 -8.94 -3.29 -2.87
C SER A 169 -10.39 -2.81 -2.92
N GLY A 170 -10.64 -1.54 -3.29
CA GLY A 170 -11.95 -0.89 -3.26
C GLY A 170 -12.40 -0.43 -1.87
N ILE A 171 -11.53 -0.49 -0.87
CA ILE A 171 -11.87 -0.22 0.53
C ILE A 171 -12.53 1.15 0.73
N LEU A 172 -12.03 2.21 0.06
CA LEU A 172 -12.56 3.57 0.24
C LEU A 172 -13.91 3.72 -0.47
N ALA A 173 -14.06 3.21 -1.68
CA ALA A 173 -15.32 3.19 -2.41
C ALA A 173 -16.40 2.40 -1.67
N ILE A 174 -16.06 1.21 -1.17
CA ILE A 174 -16.98 0.35 -0.41
C ILE A 174 -17.37 1.01 0.92
N ALA A 175 -16.40 1.60 1.63
CA ALA A 175 -16.66 2.34 2.85
C ALA A 175 -17.62 3.51 2.59
N ALA A 176 -17.42 4.29 1.53
CA ALA A 176 -18.31 5.38 1.15
C ALA A 176 -19.74 4.89 0.87
N LEU A 177 -19.91 3.76 0.16
CA LEU A 177 -21.21 3.16 -0.13
C LEU A 177 -21.92 2.68 1.16
N LYS A 178 -21.18 2.09 2.08
CA LYS A 178 -21.72 1.64 3.38
C LYS A 178 -22.05 2.82 4.30
N LEU A 179 -21.36 3.94 4.17
CA LEU A 179 -21.64 5.19 4.88
C LEU A 179 -22.81 5.99 4.30
N GLY A 180 -23.43 5.55 3.19
CA GLY A 180 -24.65 6.13 2.65
C GLY A 180 -24.53 6.71 1.25
N ALA A 181 -23.36 6.66 0.59
CA ALA A 181 -23.25 7.08 -0.80
C ALA A 181 -24.22 6.33 -1.70
N ALA A 182 -24.83 7.03 -2.64
CA ALA A 182 -25.78 6.44 -3.59
C ALA A 182 -25.04 5.53 -4.59
N SER A 183 -23.89 5.98 -5.08
CA SER A 183 -23.05 5.22 -6.00
C SER A 183 -21.59 5.56 -5.81
N ALA A 184 -20.72 4.64 -6.20
CA ALA A 184 -19.28 4.87 -6.26
C ALA A 184 -18.70 4.37 -7.58
N ILE A 185 -17.59 4.99 -7.97
CA ILE A 185 -16.79 4.60 -9.13
C ILE A 185 -15.37 4.37 -8.63
N GLY A 186 -14.84 3.18 -8.87
CA GLY A 186 -13.42 2.86 -8.65
C GLY A 186 -12.68 2.84 -9.97
N ILE A 187 -11.51 3.46 -10.01
CA ILE A 187 -10.61 3.47 -11.18
C ILE A 187 -9.26 2.98 -10.71
N ASP A 188 -8.67 2.02 -11.42
CA ASP A 188 -7.31 1.55 -11.14
C ASP A 188 -6.61 1.11 -12.43
N ILE A 189 -5.29 1.25 -12.46
CA ILE A 189 -4.46 0.81 -13.59
C ILE A 189 -4.22 -0.71 -13.58
N ASP A 190 -4.37 -1.34 -12.42
CA ASP A 190 -4.12 -2.77 -12.24
C ASP A 190 -5.42 -3.59 -12.37
N PRO A 191 -5.52 -4.49 -13.36
CA PRO A 191 -6.67 -5.38 -13.49
C PRO A 191 -6.91 -6.26 -12.24
N GLN A 192 -5.86 -6.57 -11.47
CA GLN A 192 -5.99 -7.34 -10.23
C GLN A 192 -6.69 -6.52 -9.15
N ALA A 193 -6.39 -5.22 -9.06
CA ALA A 193 -7.08 -4.29 -8.17
C ALA A 193 -8.57 -4.19 -8.52
N ILE A 194 -8.92 -4.10 -9.80
CA ILE A 194 -10.31 -4.09 -10.26
C ILE A 194 -11.03 -5.39 -9.86
N GLN A 195 -10.38 -6.55 -10.01
CA GLN A 195 -10.98 -7.82 -9.59
C GLN A 195 -11.15 -7.90 -8.07
N ALA A 196 -10.13 -7.51 -7.31
CA ALA A 196 -10.20 -7.48 -5.84
C ALA A 196 -11.32 -6.55 -5.34
N SER A 197 -11.45 -5.35 -5.93
CA SER A 197 -12.54 -4.41 -5.64
C SER A 197 -13.91 -5.01 -5.91
N ARG A 198 -14.07 -5.78 -6.99
CA ARG A 198 -15.33 -6.45 -7.34
C ARG A 198 -15.72 -7.51 -6.30
N ASP A 199 -14.76 -8.37 -5.95
CA ASP A 199 -14.97 -9.44 -4.98
C ASP A 199 -15.31 -8.88 -3.59
N ASN A 200 -14.62 -7.79 -3.20
CA ASN A 200 -14.89 -7.09 -1.94
C ASN A 200 -16.26 -6.37 -1.96
N ALA A 201 -16.68 -5.80 -3.09
CA ALA A 201 -18.00 -5.18 -3.24
C ALA A 201 -19.12 -6.23 -3.11
N GLU A 202 -18.93 -7.41 -3.71
CA GLU A 202 -19.88 -8.52 -3.59
C GLU A 202 -20.01 -8.98 -2.13
N ARG A 203 -18.87 -9.20 -1.45
CA ARG A 203 -18.84 -9.57 -0.02
C ARG A 203 -19.57 -8.58 0.88
N ASN A 204 -19.55 -7.30 0.51
CA ASN A 204 -20.21 -6.23 1.26
C ASN A 204 -21.63 -5.91 0.80
N GLY A 205 -22.15 -6.61 -0.24
CA GLY A 205 -23.49 -6.40 -0.79
C GLY A 205 -23.69 -5.04 -1.43
N VAL A 206 -22.65 -4.47 -2.04
CA VAL A 206 -22.68 -3.13 -2.67
C VAL A 206 -22.36 -3.14 -4.16
N SER A 207 -22.20 -4.30 -4.80
CA SER A 207 -21.81 -4.44 -6.20
C SER A 207 -22.68 -3.65 -7.16
N GLU A 208 -23.99 -3.61 -6.94
CA GLU A 208 -24.94 -2.88 -7.80
C GLU A 208 -24.75 -1.35 -7.78
N ARG A 209 -24.00 -0.83 -6.79
CA ARG A 209 -23.75 0.59 -6.61
C ARG A 209 -22.29 0.97 -6.86
N LEU A 210 -21.42 0.01 -7.19
CA LEU A 210 -20.01 0.22 -7.50
C LEU A 210 -19.74 -0.09 -8.98
N SER A 211 -19.28 0.92 -9.71
CA SER A 211 -18.77 0.75 -11.08
C SER A 211 -17.25 0.76 -11.06
N LEU A 212 -16.61 -0.15 -11.77
CA LEU A 212 -15.15 -0.32 -11.76
C LEU A 212 -14.60 -0.24 -13.18
N TYR A 213 -13.55 0.54 -13.39
CA TYR A 213 -12.97 0.81 -14.69
C TYR A 213 -11.45 0.79 -14.67
N LEU A 214 -10.85 0.25 -15.71
CA LEU A 214 -9.49 0.62 -16.10
C LEU A 214 -9.51 2.02 -16.73
N PRO A 215 -8.40 2.81 -16.69
CA PRO A 215 -8.38 4.20 -17.16
C PRO A 215 -8.86 4.38 -18.63
N HIS A 216 -8.62 3.39 -19.50
CA HIS A 216 -9.03 3.42 -20.89
C HIS A 216 -10.49 2.99 -21.14
N GLU A 217 -11.18 2.49 -20.12
CA GLU A 217 -12.58 2.02 -20.18
C GLU A 217 -13.54 2.98 -19.48
N GLN A 218 -13.00 3.96 -18.73
CA GLN A 218 -13.83 4.88 -17.97
C GLN A 218 -14.70 5.75 -18.90
N PRO A 219 -15.95 6.04 -18.53
CA PRO A 219 -16.79 6.96 -19.26
C PRO A 219 -16.17 8.35 -19.39
N GLU A 220 -16.46 9.03 -20.51
CA GLU A 220 -16.13 10.45 -20.65
C GLU A 220 -16.96 11.31 -19.65
N ASN A 221 -16.37 12.43 -19.20
CA ASN A 221 -17.03 13.41 -18.34
C ASN A 221 -17.52 12.86 -16.96
N LEU A 222 -16.73 11.99 -16.35
CA LEU A 222 -16.98 11.55 -14.97
C LEU A 222 -16.97 12.75 -14.02
N SER A 223 -17.93 12.76 -13.09
CA SER A 223 -17.96 13.72 -11.99
C SER A 223 -18.61 13.13 -10.76
N ALA A 224 -18.23 13.61 -9.57
CA ALA A 224 -18.76 13.13 -8.30
C ALA A 224 -18.80 14.26 -7.25
N ASP A 225 -19.63 14.06 -6.22
CA ASP A 225 -19.68 14.96 -5.06
C ASP A 225 -18.41 14.86 -4.21
N VAL A 226 -17.82 13.67 -4.16
CA VAL A 226 -16.60 13.39 -3.40
C VAL A 226 -15.64 12.61 -4.29
N VAL A 227 -14.38 13.04 -4.33
CA VAL A 227 -13.29 12.31 -4.99
C VAL A 227 -12.21 12.02 -3.96
N VAL A 228 -11.79 10.78 -3.86
CA VAL A 228 -10.68 10.35 -3.03
C VAL A 228 -9.62 9.70 -3.90
N ALA A 229 -8.34 9.98 -3.62
CA ALA A 229 -7.21 9.34 -4.26
C ALA A 229 -6.13 9.06 -3.21
N ASN A 230 -5.86 7.78 -2.96
CA ASN A 230 -4.81 7.33 -2.05
C ASN A 230 -3.70 6.65 -2.84
N ILE A 231 -2.96 7.47 -3.59
CA ILE A 231 -1.85 7.06 -4.47
C ILE A 231 -0.61 7.91 -4.19
N LEU A 232 0.53 7.53 -4.74
CA LEU A 232 1.80 8.22 -4.50
C LEU A 232 1.80 9.69 -4.96
N ALA A 233 2.64 10.53 -4.34
CA ALA A 233 2.71 11.97 -4.58
C ALA A 233 3.09 12.33 -6.02
N GLY A 234 4.00 11.56 -6.66
CA GLY A 234 4.36 11.74 -8.06
C GLY A 234 3.15 11.69 -8.98
N PRO A 235 2.42 10.56 -9.07
CA PRO A 235 1.17 10.44 -9.81
C PRO A 235 0.11 11.47 -9.44
N LEU A 236 -0.05 11.84 -8.16
CA LEU A 236 -1.01 12.88 -7.77
C LEU A 236 -0.71 14.23 -8.42
N ARG A 237 0.57 14.62 -8.52
CA ARG A 237 0.98 15.86 -9.20
C ARG A 237 0.78 15.78 -10.71
N GLU A 238 1.22 14.69 -11.33
CA GLU A 238 1.13 14.50 -12.78
C GLU A 238 -0.32 14.43 -13.26
N LEU A 239 -1.18 13.75 -12.53
CA LEU A 239 -2.59 13.57 -12.84
C LEU A 239 -3.49 14.67 -12.25
N ALA A 240 -2.92 15.71 -11.63
CA ALA A 240 -3.71 16.81 -11.07
C ALA A 240 -4.69 17.45 -12.08
N PRO A 241 -4.33 17.69 -13.37
CA PRO A 241 -5.28 18.20 -14.34
C PRO A 241 -6.50 17.30 -14.58
N LEU A 242 -6.31 15.98 -14.49
CA LEU A 242 -7.35 14.97 -14.66
C LEU A 242 -8.19 14.82 -13.39
N ILE A 243 -7.53 14.68 -12.22
CA ILE A 243 -8.23 14.49 -10.94
C ILE A 243 -9.04 15.73 -10.55
N SER A 244 -8.50 16.94 -10.81
CA SER A 244 -9.13 18.19 -10.42
C SER A 244 -10.48 18.48 -11.13
N VAL A 245 -10.74 17.85 -12.27
CA VAL A 245 -12.02 18.05 -12.97
C VAL A 245 -13.11 17.13 -12.46
N LEU A 246 -12.77 16.03 -11.80
CA LEU A 246 -13.70 15.00 -11.33
C LEU A 246 -14.69 15.50 -10.24
N PRO A 247 -14.28 16.27 -9.21
CA PRO A 247 -15.25 16.80 -8.27
C PRO A 247 -16.17 17.82 -8.94
N VAL A 248 -17.46 17.79 -8.64
CA VAL A 248 -18.39 18.86 -9.02
C VAL A 248 -18.01 20.18 -8.31
N LYS A 249 -18.52 21.30 -8.77
CA LYS A 249 -18.36 22.57 -8.05
C LYS A 249 -18.93 22.45 -6.63
N GLY A 250 -18.15 22.83 -5.62
CA GLY A 250 -18.47 22.63 -4.20
C GLY A 250 -18.28 21.18 -3.72
N GLY A 251 -17.82 20.28 -4.60
CA GLY A 251 -17.50 18.89 -4.24
C GLY A 251 -16.20 18.79 -3.45
N SER A 252 -16.07 17.71 -2.71
CA SER A 252 -14.93 17.45 -1.82
C SER A 252 -13.85 16.64 -2.52
N LEU A 253 -12.60 16.97 -2.25
CA LEU A 253 -11.40 16.21 -2.68
C LEU A 253 -10.62 15.76 -1.46
N GLY A 254 -10.19 14.49 -1.44
CA GLY A 254 -9.29 13.95 -0.44
C GLY A 254 -8.14 13.21 -1.13
N LEU A 255 -6.91 13.63 -0.85
CA LEU A 255 -5.68 13.07 -1.40
C LEU A 255 -4.84 12.51 -0.25
N SER A 256 -4.27 11.32 -0.42
CA SER A 256 -3.34 10.71 0.51
C SER A 256 -2.39 9.76 -0.23
N GLY A 257 -1.53 9.02 0.48
CA GLY A 257 -0.40 8.32 -0.14
C GLY A 257 0.80 9.25 -0.32
N VAL A 258 0.83 10.33 0.44
CA VAL A 258 1.78 11.44 0.35
C VAL A 258 2.55 11.53 1.66
N LEU A 259 3.89 11.59 1.58
CA LEU A 259 4.72 11.89 2.74
C LEU A 259 4.55 13.35 3.18
N ALA A 260 4.67 13.63 4.46
CA ALA A 260 4.60 14.99 4.98
C ALA A 260 5.60 15.92 4.28
N SER A 261 6.79 15.43 3.94
CA SER A 261 7.82 16.16 3.17
C SER A 261 7.42 16.51 1.73
N GLN A 262 6.42 15.82 1.16
CA GLN A 262 5.93 16.02 -0.21
C GLN A 262 4.64 16.84 -0.25
N ALA A 263 4.01 17.13 0.90
CA ALA A 263 2.70 17.76 1.01
C ALA A 263 2.60 19.08 0.23
N ASP A 264 3.57 19.97 0.41
CA ASP A 264 3.58 21.29 -0.23
C ASP A 264 3.51 21.18 -1.76
N SER A 265 4.28 20.27 -2.35
CA SER A 265 4.31 20.07 -3.80
C SER A 265 3.00 19.54 -4.37
N VAL A 266 2.29 18.72 -3.59
CA VAL A 266 0.94 18.25 -3.97
C VAL A 266 -0.08 19.36 -3.79
N CYS A 267 -0.05 20.12 -2.68
CA CYS A 267 -0.93 21.25 -2.45
C CYS A 267 -0.82 22.30 -3.59
N GLU A 268 0.41 22.61 -4.04
CA GLU A 268 0.65 23.53 -5.16
C GLU A 268 -0.07 23.12 -6.45
N ALA A 269 -0.15 21.82 -6.72
CA ALA A 269 -0.82 21.31 -7.92
C ALA A 269 -2.36 21.48 -7.90
N TYR A 270 -2.97 21.59 -6.71
CA TYR A 270 -4.43 21.63 -6.56
C TYR A 270 -4.99 22.98 -6.08
N GLN A 271 -4.19 23.82 -5.41
CA GLN A 271 -4.63 25.06 -4.77
C GLN A 271 -5.32 26.07 -5.70
N GLN A 272 -5.09 26.01 -7.01
CA GLN A 272 -5.73 26.93 -7.95
C GLN A 272 -7.23 26.65 -8.15
N LEU A 273 -7.64 25.39 -7.97
CA LEU A 273 -9.01 24.94 -8.20
C LEU A 273 -9.74 24.55 -6.92
N PHE A 274 -9.02 24.43 -5.80
CA PHE A 274 -9.57 24.00 -4.52
C PHE A 274 -9.20 24.98 -3.40
N THR A 275 -10.16 25.21 -2.51
CA THR A 275 -9.86 25.75 -1.18
C THR A 275 -9.42 24.56 -0.32
N LEU A 276 -8.12 24.47 -0.07
CA LEU A 276 -7.53 23.37 0.70
C LEU A 276 -7.69 23.63 2.19
N ASP A 277 -7.98 22.55 2.93
CA ASP A 277 -7.97 22.53 4.38
C ASP A 277 -6.52 22.40 4.91
N PRO A 278 -6.27 22.63 6.21
CA PRO A 278 -5.00 22.27 6.83
C PRO A 278 -4.65 20.79 6.61
N VAL A 279 -3.39 20.52 6.24
CA VAL A 279 -2.91 19.17 6.02
C VAL A 279 -3.00 18.38 7.33
N ALA A 280 -3.60 17.19 7.25
CA ALA A 280 -3.65 16.26 8.37
C ALA A 280 -2.49 15.27 8.26
N GLU A 281 -1.77 15.06 9.36
CA GLU A 281 -0.61 14.20 9.42
C GLU A 281 -0.83 13.03 10.38
N LYS A 282 -0.28 11.88 10.02
CA LYS A 282 -0.21 10.69 10.86
C LYS A 282 1.09 9.95 10.55
N GLU A 283 1.97 9.85 11.54
CA GLU A 283 3.34 9.37 11.35
C GLU A 283 4.06 10.25 10.29
N GLU A 284 4.75 9.67 9.31
CA GLU A 284 5.39 10.39 8.21
C GLU A 284 4.44 10.69 7.02
N TRP A 285 3.18 10.30 7.09
CA TRP A 285 2.20 10.42 6.01
C TRP A 285 1.21 11.53 6.24
N CYS A 286 0.65 12.05 5.14
CA CYS A 286 -0.37 13.09 5.24
C CYS A 286 -1.61 12.82 4.37
N ARG A 287 -2.68 13.54 4.71
CA ARG A 287 -3.90 13.68 3.94
C ARG A 287 -4.16 15.16 3.66
N ILE A 288 -4.39 15.49 2.40
CA ILE A 288 -4.74 16.80 1.89
C ILE A 288 -6.21 16.76 1.49
N THR A 289 -7.03 17.67 2.02
CA THR A 289 -8.44 17.78 1.66
C THR A 289 -8.79 19.18 1.21
N GLY A 290 -9.90 19.31 0.49
CA GLY A 290 -10.36 20.62 0.06
C GLY A 290 -11.68 20.55 -0.68
N ILE A 291 -12.24 21.75 -0.94
CA ILE A 291 -13.51 21.96 -1.65
C ILE A 291 -13.22 22.64 -2.98
N LYS A 292 -13.82 22.12 -4.05
CA LYS A 292 -13.70 22.70 -5.39
C LYS A 292 -14.39 24.05 -5.47
N ALA A 293 -13.67 25.06 -5.96
CA ALA A 293 -14.14 26.46 -6.08
C ALA A 293 -15.31 26.65 -7.09
#